data_9d79ef09b6f6a05e0da9cf16f2dee56e
#
_entry.id   9d79ef09b6f6a05e0da9cf16f2dee56e
#
_cell.length_a   1.000
_cell.length_b   1.000
_cell.length_c   1.000
_cell.angle_alpha   90.00
_cell.angle_beta   90.00
_cell.angle_gamma   90.00
#
_symmetry.space_group_name_H-M   'P 1'
#
loop_
_entity.id
_entity.type
_entity.pdbx_description
1 polymer ?
#
loop_
_entity_poly.entity_id
_entity_poly.type
_entity_poly.pdbx_seq_one_letter_code
_entity_poly.pdbx_strand_id
1 'polypeptide(L)'
;VRAYGVVFADLDDTSRRGFYIQHENCDHSANTSDGIFVYLGERTDVVSVGDLAQVDGVVEEYYGRTEIVAAPQNVLVLSHNHPLPAPQELTPPFADNSARYYFETLEGMHVQLSSGRVIGPTDSDNRTWLARLDSGVERVFPDDPLGNGEVICVDDNGLYEIAPEATVGDTITSFTGVVDYRLGIYCVELLSPPQVITGTGPVSQTLVSPPVLTIATFNLANLFDTLDDPTTEDQVLTHAEYQRRLYKRALAIHEALGEPTLIAVQEVENQEVLRALIEDPDVIRADYGFIWQNGPDARGLDVALLYRTDQVLILGYQARQGCTSLVDGLGPDGNGDPVNPQNALTCDLNQDGILDGNRLFSRPPIVAHVRADIPSSSDQQRIEIDLWLIVNHWKSKVEDTPFVQYTLPRRIEQARFVAGLVEEINAAYPNPNLLILGDLNDLPDSQPIAELLHLGLENLTWRTPRPYRYSYIYQGVSQVMDYAFWLPKTDLIPLEIVPIHINADFPYALTSDGTTLHRSSDHDPLLLNLVSIPHRIYLPLTVR
;
A
#
# COMPACT_ATOMS: atom_id res chain seq x y z
N VAL A 1 -15.80 -36.37 -15.81
CA VAL A 1 -14.87 -36.25 -16.96
C VAL A 1 -13.78 -37.31 -16.86
N ARG A 2 -13.14 -37.57 -18.01
CA ARG A 2 -11.89 -38.34 -18.07
C ARG A 2 -10.83 -37.46 -18.74
N ALA A 3 -9.72 -37.23 -18.05
CA ALA A 3 -8.60 -36.43 -18.54
C ALA A 3 -7.33 -37.30 -18.63
N TYR A 4 -6.42 -36.92 -19.50
CA TYR A 4 -5.11 -37.50 -19.69
C TYR A 4 -4.06 -36.40 -19.77
N GLY A 5 -2.93 -36.59 -19.12
CA GLY A 5 -1.82 -35.64 -19.21
C GLY A 5 -0.57 -36.15 -18.51
N VAL A 6 0.54 -35.51 -18.82
CA VAL A 6 1.81 -35.73 -18.11
C VAL A 6 1.79 -34.91 -16.84
N VAL A 7 2.08 -35.54 -15.72
CA VAL A 7 2.28 -34.89 -14.43
C VAL A 7 3.57 -34.06 -14.49
N PHE A 8 3.48 -32.74 -14.41
CA PHE A 8 4.65 -31.84 -14.43
C PHE A 8 4.90 -31.16 -13.10
N ALA A 9 3.88 -31.14 -12.21
CA ALA A 9 4.01 -30.67 -10.82
C ALA A 9 3.24 -31.61 -9.91
N ASP A 10 3.96 -32.22 -8.96
CA ASP A 10 3.45 -33.22 -8.02
C ASP A 10 3.43 -32.61 -6.61
N LEU A 11 2.24 -32.52 -6.00
CA LEU A 11 1.94 -31.89 -4.72
C LEU A 11 0.94 -32.72 -3.91
N ASP A 12 0.75 -33.98 -4.29
CA ASP A 12 -0.33 -34.80 -3.77
C ASP A 12 -0.08 -35.24 -2.30
N ASP A 13 1.16 -35.32 -1.87
CA ASP A 13 1.57 -35.58 -0.49
C ASP A 13 1.71 -34.30 0.37
N THR A 14 1.51 -33.13 -0.22
CA THR A 14 1.61 -31.82 0.45
C THR A 14 0.27 -31.32 1.01
N SER A 15 0.24 -30.11 1.54
CA SER A 15 -1.01 -29.43 1.94
C SER A 15 -1.93 -29.12 0.75
N ARG A 16 -1.43 -29.15 -0.48
CA ARG A 16 -2.19 -28.92 -1.72
C ARG A 16 -3.07 -30.12 -2.08
N ARG A 17 -2.65 -31.35 -1.72
CA ARG A 17 -3.40 -32.59 -1.91
C ARG A 17 -3.78 -32.83 -3.37
N GLY A 18 -2.86 -32.58 -4.29
CA GLY A 18 -3.14 -32.71 -5.71
C GLY A 18 -1.92 -32.45 -6.58
N PHE A 19 -2.09 -32.51 -7.87
CA PHE A 19 -1.03 -32.38 -8.85
C PHE A 19 -1.53 -31.70 -10.12
N TYR A 20 -0.61 -31.19 -10.94
CA TYR A 20 -0.93 -30.62 -12.24
C TYR A 20 -0.59 -31.58 -13.37
N ILE A 21 -1.53 -31.74 -14.30
CA ILE A 21 -1.33 -32.48 -15.55
C ILE A 21 -1.49 -31.53 -16.74
N GLN A 22 -0.71 -31.79 -17.78
CA GLN A 22 -0.86 -31.10 -19.07
C GLN A 22 -0.80 -32.11 -20.20
N HIS A 23 -1.62 -31.90 -21.23
CA HIS A 23 -1.66 -32.78 -22.39
C HIS A 23 -0.34 -32.73 -23.17
N GLU A 24 0.19 -33.88 -23.61
CA GLU A 24 1.49 -33.96 -24.34
C GLU A 24 1.47 -33.21 -25.66
N ASN A 25 0.34 -33.19 -26.34
CA ASN A 25 0.15 -32.49 -27.60
C ASN A 25 -0.89 -31.39 -27.38
N CYS A 26 -0.42 -30.20 -27.04
CA CYS A 26 -1.29 -29.03 -26.94
C CYS A 26 -2.11 -28.86 -28.21
N ASP A 27 -3.41 -28.54 -28.06
CA ASP A 27 -4.27 -28.31 -29.21
C ASP A 27 -3.97 -27.00 -29.96
N HIS A 28 -3.00 -26.23 -29.41
CA HIS A 28 -2.58 -24.91 -29.90
C HIS A 28 -3.72 -23.88 -29.99
N SER A 29 -4.82 -24.10 -29.27
CA SER A 29 -5.89 -23.13 -29.15
C SER A 29 -5.46 -22.01 -28.19
N ALA A 30 -5.34 -20.79 -28.67
CA ALA A 30 -5.08 -19.63 -27.83
C ALA A 30 -6.25 -19.27 -26.88
N ASN A 31 -7.33 -20.04 -26.89
CA ASN A 31 -8.55 -19.74 -26.14
C ASN A 31 -8.84 -20.75 -25.01
N THR A 32 -8.02 -21.77 -24.87
CA THR A 32 -8.21 -22.86 -23.88
C THR A 32 -6.88 -23.24 -23.26
N SER A 33 -6.90 -23.58 -21.95
CA SER A 33 -5.76 -24.20 -21.31
C SER A 33 -5.63 -25.67 -21.69
N ASP A 34 -4.40 -26.15 -21.87
CA ASP A 34 -4.06 -27.58 -22.05
C ASP A 34 -3.63 -28.23 -20.72
N GLY A 35 -3.61 -27.49 -19.61
CA GLY A 35 -3.25 -27.92 -18.26
C GLY A 35 -4.41 -27.86 -17.29
N ILE A 36 -4.37 -28.61 -16.20
CA ILE A 36 -5.39 -28.55 -15.15
C ILE A 36 -4.83 -29.08 -13.82
N PHE A 37 -5.32 -28.52 -12.71
CA PHE A 37 -5.09 -29.06 -11.37
C PHE A 37 -6.02 -30.24 -11.08
N VAL A 38 -5.47 -31.29 -10.45
CA VAL A 38 -6.23 -32.46 -9.97
C VAL A 38 -6.19 -32.44 -8.45
N TYR A 39 -7.33 -32.22 -7.82
CA TYR A 39 -7.48 -32.22 -6.37
C TYR A 39 -7.94 -33.59 -5.87
N LEU A 40 -7.21 -34.20 -4.89
CA LEU A 40 -7.45 -35.54 -4.37
C LEU A 40 -8.23 -35.57 -3.05
N GLY A 41 -8.42 -34.38 -2.41
CA GLY A 41 -9.13 -34.29 -1.12
C GLY A 41 -8.30 -34.68 0.10
N GLU A 42 -7.31 -35.57 -0.05
CA GLU A 42 -6.44 -36.07 1.01
C GLU A 42 -4.97 -36.08 0.56
N ARG A 43 -4.06 -36.08 1.52
CA ARG A 43 -2.63 -36.28 1.24
C ARG A 43 -2.37 -37.72 0.93
N THR A 44 -1.84 -37.99 -0.24
CA THR A 44 -1.58 -39.34 -0.73
C THR A 44 -0.56 -39.28 -1.87
N ASP A 45 0.36 -40.20 -1.92
CA ASP A 45 1.39 -40.33 -2.95
C ASP A 45 0.87 -41.28 -4.05
N VAL A 46 0.27 -40.72 -5.11
CA VAL A 46 -0.34 -41.53 -6.20
C VAL A 46 0.31 -41.32 -7.55
N VAL A 47 1.08 -40.23 -7.74
CA VAL A 47 1.76 -39.92 -8.98
C VAL A 47 3.18 -39.43 -8.72
N SER A 48 3.96 -39.33 -9.78
CA SER A 48 5.28 -38.67 -9.75
C SER A 48 5.46 -37.81 -11.01
N VAL A 49 6.31 -36.82 -10.91
CA VAL A 49 6.66 -35.97 -12.07
C VAL A 49 7.18 -36.84 -13.21
N GLY A 50 6.62 -36.66 -14.42
CA GLY A 50 6.89 -37.46 -15.61
C GLY A 50 5.98 -38.68 -15.77
N ASP A 51 4.98 -38.88 -14.92
CA ASP A 51 3.97 -39.90 -15.13
C ASP A 51 2.92 -39.45 -16.16
N LEU A 52 2.54 -40.32 -17.06
CA LEU A 52 1.35 -40.16 -17.86
C LEU A 52 0.16 -40.69 -17.06
N ALA A 53 -0.69 -39.80 -16.60
CA ALA A 53 -1.84 -40.11 -15.75
C ALA A 53 -3.16 -40.02 -16.52
N GLN A 54 -4.06 -40.96 -16.23
CA GLN A 54 -5.50 -40.85 -16.53
C GLN A 54 -6.22 -40.51 -15.23
N VAL A 55 -7.08 -39.52 -15.27
CA VAL A 55 -7.89 -39.06 -14.14
C VAL A 55 -9.37 -39.14 -14.47
N ASP A 56 -10.14 -39.86 -13.65
CA ASP A 56 -11.60 -39.87 -13.71
C ASP A 56 -12.16 -39.07 -12.54
N GLY A 57 -12.80 -37.89 -12.80
CA GLY A 57 -13.26 -36.99 -11.76
C GLY A 57 -14.38 -36.05 -12.21
N VAL A 58 -14.65 -35.05 -11.37
CA VAL A 58 -15.64 -33.99 -11.63
C VAL A 58 -14.91 -32.67 -11.78
N VAL A 59 -15.20 -31.93 -12.85
CA VAL A 59 -14.69 -30.56 -13.01
C VAL A 59 -15.54 -29.64 -12.16
N GLU A 60 -14.88 -28.79 -11.38
CA GLU A 60 -15.54 -27.72 -10.61
C GLU A 60 -14.72 -26.44 -10.62
N GLU A 61 -15.38 -25.35 -10.30
CA GLU A 61 -14.76 -24.04 -10.08
C GLU A 61 -14.61 -23.82 -8.58
N TYR A 62 -13.38 -23.93 -8.07
CA TYR A 62 -13.10 -23.71 -6.66
C TYR A 62 -12.54 -22.30 -6.45
N TYR A 63 -13.38 -21.37 -5.97
CA TYR A 63 -13.04 -19.95 -5.84
C TYR A 63 -12.46 -19.31 -7.11
N GLY A 64 -12.95 -19.76 -8.29
CA GLY A 64 -12.52 -19.27 -9.60
C GLY A 64 -11.32 -20.00 -10.20
N ARG A 65 -10.79 -21.05 -9.57
CA ARG A 65 -9.84 -21.99 -10.17
C ARG A 65 -10.59 -23.18 -10.75
N THR A 66 -10.33 -23.51 -11.99
CA THR A 66 -10.84 -24.72 -12.62
C THR A 66 -10.01 -25.94 -12.19
N GLU A 67 -10.67 -26.94 -11.57
CA GLU A 67 -9.98 -28.14 -11.12
C GLU A 67 -10.76 -29.43 -11.39
N ILE A 68 -10.08 -30.57 -11.42
CA ILE A 68 -10.71 -31.88 -11.40
C ILE A 68 -10.64 -32.45 -9.98
N VAL A 69 -11.79 -32.62 -9.34
CA VAL A 69 -11.88 -33.34 -8.07
C VAL A 69 -11.97 -34.84 -8.35
N ALA A 70 -10.98 -35.57 -7.87
CA ALA A 70 -10.89 -37.02 -8.08
C ALA A 70 -10.49 -37.73 -6.78
N ALA A 71 -11.06 -38.90 -6.51
CA ALA A 71 -10.56 -39.73 -5.44
C ALA A 71 -9.25 -40.44 -5.89
N PRO A 72 -8.29 -40.70 -4.98
CA PRO A 72 -7.00 -41.30 -5.34
C PRO A 72 -7.08 -42.58 -6.20
N GLN A 73 -8.05 -43.44 -5.93
CA GLN A 73 -8.29 -44.66 -6.69
C GLN A 73 -8.80 -44.44 -8.13
N ASN A 74 -9.17 -43.23 -8.47
CA ASN A 74 -9.62 -42.84 -9.82
C ASN A 74 -8.48 -42.22 -10.64
N VAL A 75 -7.27 -42.20 -10.10
CA VAL A 75 -6.03 -41.82 -10.79
C VAL A 75 -5.31 -43.09 -11.20
N LEU A 76 -5.03 -43.24 -12.49
CA LEU A 76 -4.32 -44.36 -13.05
C LEU A 76 -3.04 -43.88 -13.76
N VAL A 77 -1.89 -44.28 -13.25
CA VAL A 77 -0.61 -44.07 -13.94
C VAL A 77 -0.52 -45.10 -15.08
N LEU A 78 -0.48 -44.60 -16.31
CA LEU A 78 -0.43 -45.42 -17.53
C LEU A 78 1.00 -45.81 -17.88
N SER A 79 1.95 -44.90 -17.67
CA SER A 79 3.39 -45.13 -17.91
C SER A 79 4.20 -44.01 -17.22
N HIS A 80 5.51 -44.24 -17.09
CA HIS A 80 6.44 -43.39 -16.36
C HIS A 80 7.50 -42.77 -17.30
N ASN A 81 8.21 -41.75 -16.83
CA ASN A 81 9.34 -41.11 -17.48
C ASN A 81 9.01 -40.46 -18.83
N HIS A 82 7.81 -39.89 -18.93
CA HIS A 82 7.48 -39.03 -20.07
C HIS A 82 8.25 -37.70 -20.00
N PRO A 83 8.66 -37.16 -21.16
CA PRO A 83 9.18 -35.79 -21.21
C PRO A 83 8.11 -34.83 -20.71
N LEU A 84 8.51 -33.84 -19.91
CA LEU A 84 7.58 -32.83 -19.43
C LEU A 84 7.09 -31.96 -20.62
N PRO A 85 5.83 -31.51 -20.58
CA PRO A 85 5.34 -30.54 -21.55
C PRO A 85 6.27 -29.33 -21.61
N ALA A 86 6.57 -28.85 -22.82
CA ALA A 86 7.41 -27.68 -22.99
C ALA A 86 6.74 -26.45 -22.34
N PRO A 87 7.46 -25.70 -21.48
CA PRO A 87 6.86 -24.53 -20.81
C PRO A 87 6.54 -23.43 -21.83
N GLN A 88 5.38 -22.81 -21.67
CA GLN A 88 4.97 -21.65 -22.47
C GLN A 88 5.65 -20.39 -21.96
N GLU A 89 6.32 -19.63 -22.84
CA GLU A 89 6.92 -18.33 -22.47
C GLU A 89 5.81 -17.31 -22.13
N LEU A 90 5.94 -16.65 -21.00
CA LEU A 90 4.99 -15.62 -20.55
C LEU A 90 5.18 -14.32 -21.32
N THR A 91 4.12 -13.88 -21.99
CA THR A 91 4.07 -12.64 -22.77
C THR A 91 2.74 -11.90 -22.54
N PRO A 92 2.40 -11.54 -21.30
CA PRO A 92 1.12 -10.90 -21.02
C PRO A 92 1.01 -9.55 -21.76
N PRO A 93 -0.18 -9.23 -22.32
CA PRO A 93 -0.44 -7.95 -22.95
C PRO A 93 -0.61 -6.85 -21.89
N PHE A 94 -0.37 -5.59 -22.27
CA PHE A 94 -0.52 -4.43 -21.36
C PHE A 94 -1.98 -4.17 -20.94
N ALA A 95 -2.94 -4.40 -21.84
CA ALA A 95 -4.34 -4.11 -21.56
C ALA A 95 -4.93 -5.10 -20.53
N ASP A 96 -5.43 -4.61 -19.39
CA ASP A 96 -5.87 -5.39 -18.23
C ASP A 96 -6.85 -6.53 -18.57
N ASN A 97 -7.91 -6.23 -19.32
CA ASN A 97 -8.89 -7.25 -19.72
C ASN A 97 -8.28 -8.33 -20.62
N SER A 98 -7.33 -7.95 -21.48
CA SER A 98 -6.63 -8.90 -22.35
C SER A 98 -5.66 -9.76 -21.56
N ALA A 99 -4.97 -9.18 -20.56
CA ALA A 99 -4.07 -9.89 -19.68
C ALA A 99 -4.80 -10.90 -18.80
N ARG A 100 -5.94 -10.51 -18.23
CA ARG A 100 -6.79 -11.44 -17.46
C ARG A 100 -7.19 -12.64 -18.30
N TYR A 101 -7.67 -12.40 -19.53
CA TYR A 101 -8.01 -13.49 -20.46
C TYR A 101 -6.78 -14.32 -20.85
N TYR A 102 -5.62 -13.69 -21.04
CA TYR A 102 -4.36 -14.36 -21.32
C TYR A 102 -3.98 -15.33 -20.22
N PHE A 103 -4.00 -14.92 -18.93
CA PHE A 103 -3.68 -15.79 -17.81
C PHE A 103 -4.72 -16.90 -17.63
N GLU A 104 -6.00 -16.62 -17.86
CA GLU A 104 -7.07 -17.63 -17.88
C GLU A 104 -6.76 -18.77 -18.85
N THR A 105 -6.29 -18.43 -20.06
CA THR A 105 -5.95 -19.46 -21.08
C THR A 105 -4.68 -20.24 -20.75
N LEU A 106 -3.93 -19.85 -19.72
CA LEU A 106 -2.73 -20.53 -19.22
C LEU A 106 -2.94 -21.20 -17.86
N GLU A 107 -4.13 -21.08 -17.25
CA GLU A 107 -4.40 -21.67 -15.94
C GLU A 107 -4.11 -23.16 -15.92
N GLY A 108 -3.33 -23.62 -14.95
CA GLY A 108 -2.88 -25.00 -14.82
C GLY A 108 -1.79 -25.43 -15.79
N MET A 109 -1.26 -24.55 -16.64
CA MET A 109 -0.20 -24.87 -17.61
C MET A 109 1.20 -24.65 -17.07
N HIS A 110 2.13 -25.44 -17.60
CA HIS A 110 3.57 -25.28 -17.43
C HIS A 110 4.05 -24.05 -18.21
N VAL A 111 4.57 -23.07 -17.49
CA VAL A 111 5.03 -21.78 -18.06
C VAL A 111 6.46 -21.49 -17.67
N GLN A 112 7.08 -20.55 -18.40
CA GLN A 112 8.39 -20.00 -18.07
C GLN A 112 8.44 -18.50 -18.26
N LEU A 113 9.35 -17.84 -17.54
CA LEU A 113 9.79 -16.48 -17.79
C LEU A 113 11.30 -16.51 -17.97
N SER A 114 11.78 -15.98 -19.11
CA SER A 114 13.22 -15.95 -19.41
C SER A 114 13.99 -15.03 -18.46
N SER A 115 13.42 -13.87 -18.11
CA SER A 115 13.88 -12.98 -17.04
C SER A 115 12.85 -11.90 -16.75
N GLY A 116 12.77 -11.47 -15.48
CA GLY A 116 11.85 -10.45 -15.01
C GLY A 116 12.55 -9.33 -14.23
N ARG A 117 12.09 -8.10 -14.38
CA ARG A 117 12.42 -6.99 -13.49
C ARG A 117 11.40 -6.96 -12.35
N VAL A 118 11.87 -6.84 -11.13
CA VAL A 118 11.02 -6.64 -9.96
C VAL A 118 10.43 -5.21 -10.00
N ILE A 119 9.10 -5.12 -10.04
CA ILE A 119 8.32 -3.87 -10.04
C ILE A 119 7.49 -3.71 -8.76
N GLY A 120 7.32 -4.79 -8.01
CA GLY A 120 6.81 -4.81 -6.64
C GLY A 120 7.60 -5.82 -5.81
N PRO A 121 8.02 -5.45 -4.59
CA PRO A 121 8.89 -6.29 -3.77
C PRO A 121 8.16 -7.52 -3.27
N THR A 122 8.90 -8.50 -2.76
CA THR A 122 8.31 -9.67 -2.10
C THR A 122 7.47 -9.24 -0.91
N ASP A 123 6.18 -9.56 -0.93
CA ASP A 123 5.19 -9.18 0.08
C ASP A 123 5.08 -10.17 1.25
N SER A 124 4.13 -9.94 2.16
CA SER A 124 3.89 -10.81 3.33
C SER A 124 3.35 -12.20 2.97
N ASP A 125 2.82 -12.36 1.78
CA ASP A 125 2.30 -13.63 1.27
C ASP A 125 3.35 -14.37 0.42
N ASN A 126 4.60 -13.91 0.41
CA ASN A 126 5.73 -14.39 -0.39
C ASN A 126 5.53 -14.22 -1.90
N ARG A 127 4.75 -13.24 -2.33
CA ARG A 127 4.55 -12.91 -3.73
C ARG A 127 5.51 -11.82 -4.17
N THR A 128 6.06 -11.98 -5.36
CA THR A 128 6.92 -10.99 -6.01
C THR A 128 6.30 -10.58 -7.34
N TRP A 129 6.31 -9.30 -7.63
CA TRP A 129 5.65 -8.74 -8.80
C TRP A 129 6.68 -8.34 -9.84
N LEU A 130 6.54 -8.88 -11.05
CA LEU A 130 7.52 -8.74 -12.12
C LEU A 130 6.91 -8.11 -13.36
N ALA A 131 7.75 -7.42 -14.14
CA ALA A 131 7.53 -7.18 -15.55
C ALA A 131 8.63 -7.91 -16.35
N ARG A 132 8.34 -8.29 -17.59
CA ARG A 132 9.35 -8.88 -18.47
C ARG A 132 10.53 -7.91 -18.65
N LEU A 133 11.74 -8.41 -18.50
CA LEU A 133 12.94 -7.55 -18.61
C LEU A 133 13.06 -6.91 -20.00
N ASP A 134 12.68 -7.64 -21.07
CA ASP A 134 12.73 -7.16 -22.46
C ASP A 134 11.61 -6.17 -22.81
N SER A 135 10.58 -6.00 -21.97
CA SER A 135 9.55 -4.98 -22.15
C SER A 135 10.05 -3.56 -21.90
N GLY A 136 11.16 -3.42 -21.16
CA GLY A 136 11.68 -2.12 -20.74
C GLY A 136 10.85 -1.41 -19.65
N VAL A 137 9.85 -2.08 -19.08
CA VAL A 137 9.04 -1.55 -17.97
C VAL A 137 9.88 -1.53 -16.71
N GLU A 138 10.04 -0.36 -16.11
CA GLU A 138 10.77 -0.19 -14.85
C GLU A 138 9.84 -0.06 -13.65
N ARG A 139 8.62 0.45 -13.88
CA ARG A 139 7.59 0.66 -12.87
C ARG A 139 6.22 0.77 -13.54
N VAL A 140 5.18 0.34 -12.86
CA VAL A 140 3.79 0.38 -13.32
C VAL A 140 2.99 1.32 -12.40
N PHE A 141 2.11 2.14 -13.01
CA PHE A 141 1.23 3.07 -12.29
C PHE A 141 -0.24 2.85 -12.68
N PRO A 142 -1.21 3.16 -11.80
CA PRO A 142 -2.63 2.96 -12.08
C PRO A 142 -3.15 3.69 -13.34
N ASP A 143 -2.50 4.81 -13.71
CA ASP A 143 -2.84 5.66 -14.85
C ASP A 143 -1.97 5.39 -16.10
N ASP A 144 -1.35 4.20 -16.19
CA ASP A 144 -0.59 3.83 -17.38
C ASP A 144 -1.53 3.68 -18.59
N PRO A 145 -1.23 4.40 -19.69
CA PRO A 145 -2.20 4.54 -20.80
C PRO A 145 -2.46 3.25 -21.57
N LEU A 146 -1.61 2.25 -21.44
CA LEU A 146 -1.77 0.93 -22.06
C LEU A 146 -2.44 -0.08 -21.13
N GLY A 147 -2.59 0.23 -19.84
CA GLY A 147 -3.04 -0.65 -18.78
C GLY A 147 -1.88 -1.27 -18.01
N ASN A 148 -2.18 -2.14 -17.04
CA ASN A 148 -1.22 -2.75 -16.10
C ASN A 148 -1.12 -4.28 -16.29
N GLY A 149 -1.61 -4.79 -17.42
CA GLY A 149 -1.73 -6.23 -17.66
C GLY A 149 -0.40 -6.97 -17.81
N GLU A 150 0.72 -6.25 -18.03
CA GLU A 150 2.06 -6.83 -18.11
C GLU A 150 2.62 -7.29 -16.76
N VAL A 151 1.93 -7.01 -15.66
CA VAL A 151 2.33 -7.42 -14.32
C VAL A 151 2.20 -8.93 -14.17
N ILE A 152 3.28 -9.60 -13.77
CA ILE A 152 3.35 -11.04 -13.52
C ILE A 152 3.54 -11.24 -12.02
N CYS A 153 2.58 -11.88 -11.35
CA CYS A 153 2.72 -12.35 -9.99
C CYS A 153 3.51 -13.67 -9.98
N VAL A 154 4.49 -13.78 -9.08
CA VAL A 154 5.22 -15.01 -8.80
C VAL A 154 5.06 -15.36 -7.33
N ASP A 155 4.70 -16.62 -7.02
CA ASP A 155 4.41 -17.12 -5.69
C ASP A 155 5.23 -18.40 -5.45
N ASP A 156 5.89 -18.55 -4.30
CA ASP A 156 6.57 -19.81 -3.93
C ASP A 156 5.59 -20.85 -3.40
N ASN A 157 4.48 -20.39 -2.87
CA ASN A 157 3.32 -21.14 -2.38
C ASN A 157 3.64 -22.38 -1.55
N GLY A 158 4.80 -22.38 -0.90
CA GLY A 158 5.26 -23.47 -0.05
C GLY A 158 5.74 -24.74 -0.81
N LEU A 159 5.92 -24.64 -2.14
CA LEU A 159 6.52 -25.72 -2.95
C LEU A 159 8.01 -25.82 -2.73
N TYR A 160 8.64 -24.68 -2.61
CA TYR A 160 10.04 -24.52 -2.28
C TYR A 160 10.09 -23.43 -1.19
N GLU A 161 10.70 -23.67 -0.07
CA GLU A 161 10.92 -22.67 0.99
C GLU A 161 11.79 -21.48 0.51
N ILE A 162 11.61 -21.04 -0.74
CA ILE A 162 12.47 -20.06 -1.40
C ILE A 162 11.56 -19.07 -2.15
N ALA A 163 10.98 -18.16 -1.40
CA ALA A 163 10.53 -16.90 -2.01
C ALA A 163 11.79 -16.13 -2.44
N PRO A 164 11.82 -15.56 -3.65
CA PRO A 164 12.84 -14.57 -3.95
C PRO A 164 12.55 -13.33 -3.11
N GLU A 165 13.28 -13.12 -2.02
CA GLU A 165 13.22 -11.85 -1.26
C GLU A 165 13.85 -10.75 -2.12
N ALA A 166 13.03 -10.10 -2.92
CA ALA A 166 13.48 -9.17 -3.93
C ALA A 166 13.00 -7.75 -3.65
N THR A 167 13.87 -6.80 -3.91
CA THR A 167 13.64 -5.35 -3.87
C THR A 167 13.27 -4.86 -5.27
N VAL A 168 12.44 -3.81 -5.38
CA VAL A 168 12.14 -3.19 -6.67
C VAL A 168 13.42 -2.76 -7.39
N GLY A 169 13.51 -3.09 -8.68
CA GLY A 169 14.70 -2.85 -9.50
C GLY A 169 15.65 -4.04 -9.60
N ASP A 170 15.48 -5.08 -8.76
CA ASP A 170 16.21 -6.34 -8.91
C ASP A 170 15.79 -7.07 -10.19
N THR A 171 16.61 -8.00 -10.63
CA THR A 171 16.30 -8.88 -11.76
C THR A 171 16.15 -10.31 -11.26
N ILE A 172 15.06 -10.94 -11.63
CA ILE A 172 14.83 -12.38 -11.43
C ILE A 172 15.29 -13.10 -12.70
N THR A 173 16.15 -14.12 -12.52
CA THR A 173 16.60 -14.96 -13.64
C THR A 173 15.48 -15.87 -14.13
N SER A 174 15.75 -16.63 -15.21
CA SER A 174 14.77 -17.56 -15.76
C SER A 174 14.28 -18.58 -14.70
N PHE A 175 12.99 -18.85 -14.75
CA PHE A 175 12.32 -19.86 -13.94
C PHE A 175 11.21 -20.53 -14.73
N THR A 176 10.78 -21.70 -14.24
CA THR A 176 9.55 -22.36 -14.69
C THR A 176 8.54 -22.40 -13.54
N GLY A 177 7.28 -22.46 -13.89
CA GLY A 177 6.20 -22.48 -12.93
C GLY A 177 4.89 -22.97 -13.54
N VAL A 178 3.84 -22.93 -12.75
CA VAL A 178 2.46 -23.19 -13.18
C VAL A 178 1.62 -21.94 -12.92
N VAL A 179 0.78 -21.54 -13.88
CA VAL A 179 -0.21 -20.47 -13.65
C VAL A 179 -1.34 -21.03 -12.79
N ASP A 180 -1.55 -20.48 -11.62
CA ASP A 180 -2.66 -20.82 -10.73
C ASP A 180 -3.49 -19.59 -10.37
N TYR A 181 -4.79 -19.79 -10.15
CA TYR A 181 -5.70 -18.71 -9.71
C TYR A 181 -6.06 -18.89 -8.24
N ARG A 182 -5.65 -17.94 -7.41
CA ARG A 182 -5.94 -17.95 -5.98
C ARG A 182 -6.19 -16.57 -5.43
N LEU A 183 -7.13 -16.47 -4.50
CA LEU A 183 -7.45 -15.21 -3.81
C LEU A 183 -7.72 -14.03 -4.76
N GLY A 184 -8.31 -14.32 -5.92
CA GLY A 184 -8.71 -13.30 -6.88
C GLY A 184 -7.66 -12.89 -7.91
N ILE A 185 -6.47 -13.52 -7.92
CA ILE A 185 -5.36 -13.20 -8.83
C ILE A 185 -4.74 -14.43 -9.47
N TYR A 186 -4.16 -14.26 -10.67
CA TYR A 186 -3.28 -15.24 -11.29
C TYR A 186 -1.86 -15.03 -10.82
N CYS A 187 -1.22 -16.08 -10.30
CA CYS A 187 0.20 -16.10 -9.97
C CYS A 187 0.88 -17.28 -10.63
N VAL A 188 2.16 -17.15 -10.89
CA VAL A 188 3.01 -18.27 -11.29
C VAL A 188 3.56 -18.93 -10.04
N GLU A 189 3.10 -20.13 -9.73
CA GLU A 189 3.68 -20.96 -8.69
C GLU A 189 5.00 -21.55 -9.19
N LEU A 190 6.09 -21.25 -8.50
CA LEU A 190 7.44 -21.67 -8.90
C LEU A 190 7.59 -23.20 -8.85
N LEU A 191 8.15 -23.76 -9.91
CA LEU A 191 8.61 -25.17 -9.95
C LEU A 191 10.13 -25.29 -9.84
N SER A 192 10.87 -24.19 -9.91
CA SER A 192 12.30 -24.13 -9.69
C SER A 192 12.68 -22.78 -9.08
N PRO A 193 13.65 -22.73 -8.15
CA PRO A 193 14.05 -21.49 -7.52
C PRO A 193 14.78 -20.60 -8.53
N PRO A 194 14.32 -19.37 -8.79
CA PRO A 194 15.07 -18.40 -9.58
C PRO A 194 16.24 -17.83 -8.76
N GLN A 195 17.15 -17.14 -9.44
CA GLN A 195 18.15 -16.32 -8.76
C GLN A 195 17.73 -14.85 -8.80
N VAL A 196 17.94 -14.16 -7.69
CA VAL A 196 17.78 -12.70 -7.60
C VAL A 196 19.14 -12.06 -7.88
N ILE A 197 19.19 -11.20 -8.89
CA ILE A 197 20.35 -10.36 -9.19
C ILE A 197 20.02 -8.96 -8.70
N THR A 198 20.74 -8.52 -7.68
CA THR A 198 20.54 -7.20 -7.07
C THR A 198 20.74 -6.10 -8.11
N GLY A 199 19.73 -5.24 -8.24
CA GLY A 199 19.74 -4.06 -9.09
C GLY A 199 20.43 -2.85 -8.42
N THR A 200 20.22 -1.68 -9.01
CA THR A 200 20.76 -0.42 -8.44
C THR A 200 20.02 0.06 -7.19
N GLY A 201 18.94 -0.64 -6.83
CA GLY A 201 18.04 -0.25 -5.75
C GLY A 201 17.18 0.98 -6.06
N PRO A 202 16.19 1.28 -5.22
CA PRO A 202 15.36 2.48 -5.37
C PRO A 202 16.19 3.74 -5.15
N VAL A 203 15.93 4.76 -5.97
CA VAL A 203 16.60 6.06 -5.87
C VAL A 203 15.70 6.99 -5.07
N SER A 204 16.03 7.23 -3.81
CA SER A 204 15.40 8.30 -3.04
C SER A 204 15.87 9.66 -3.53
N GLN A 205 14.92 10.56 -3.74
CA GLN A 205 15.25 11.97 -3.97
C GLN A 205 15.60 12.62 -2.62
N THR A 206 16.56 13.52 -2.64
CA THR A 206 16.91 14.33 -1.47
C THR A 206 16.49 15.76 -1.70
N LEU A 207 16.05 16.45 -0.63
CA LEU A 207 15.77 17.88 -0.71
C LEU A 207 17.05 18.66 -1.04
N VAL A 208 16.96 19.51 -2.07
CA VAL A 208 18.14 20.23 -2.61
C VAL A 208 18.37 21.55 -1.90
N SER A 209 17.33 22.17 -1.32
CA SER A 209 17.40 23.51 -0.72
C SER A 209 17.57 23.46 0.79
N PRO A 210 18.34 24.38 1.42
CA PRO A 210 18.37 24.46 2.86
C PRO A 210 16.95 24.76 3.38
N PRO A 211 16.39 23.91 4.22
CA PRO A 211 15.02 24.03 4.68
C PRO A 211 14.89 25.24 5.62
N VAL A 212 13.78 25.95 5.48
CA VAL A 212 13.36 26.96 6.47
C VAL A 212 12.35 26.33 7.43
N LEU A 213 11.42 25.53 6.90
CA LEU A 213 10.46 24.74 7.66
C LEU A 213 10.28 23.39 6.97
N THR A 214 10.59 22.30 7.68
CA THR A 214 10.40 20.93 7.19
C THR A 214 9.17 20.31 7.80
N ILE A 215 8.34 19.67 6.96
CA ILE A 215 7.14 18.97 7.39
C ILE A 215 7.13 17.60 6.71
N ALA A 216 6.77 16.56 7.46
CA ALA A 216 6.59 15.23 6.91
C ALA A 216 5.19 14.68 7.16
N THR A 217 4.77 13.72 6.35
CA THR A 217 3.69 12.78 6.70
C THR A 217 4.23 11.37 6.61
N PHE A 218 3.88 10.53 7.57
CA PHE A 218 4.40 9.17 7.69
C PHE A 218 3.36 8.22 8.31
N ASN A 219 2.81 7.32 7.52
CA ASN A 219 2.02 6.20 8.01
C ASN A 219 2.96 5.21 8.71
N LEU A 220 2.69 4.88 9.99
CA LEU A 220 3.56 4.07 10.84
C LEU A 220 3.26 2.56 10.76
N ALA A 221 2.36 2.13 9.85
CA ALA A 221 1.99 0.72 9.63
C ALA A 221 1.63 -0.01 10.92
N ASN A 222 0.44 0.26 11.46
CA ASN A 222 -0.13 -0.43 12.62
C ASN A 222 0.86 -0.50 13.82
N LEU A 223 1.30 0.66 14.31
CA LEU A 223 2.22 0.73 15.43
C LEU A 223 1.46 0.54 16.76
N PHE A 224 1.28 -0.73 17.12
CA PHE A 224 0.68 -1.20 18.37
C PHE A 224 1.73 -1.36 19.48
N ASP A 225 1.26 -1.47 20.72
CA ASP A 225 2.10 -1.76 21.89
C ASP A 225 2.04 -3.25 22.34
N THR A 226 2.33 -3.52 23.59
CA THR A 226 2.38 -4.87 24.19
C THR A 226 1.24 -5.13 25.16
N LEU A 227 0.30 -4.21 25.25
CA LEU A 227 -0.83 -4.28 26.16
C LEU A 227 -2.12 -4.44 25.35
N ASP A 228 -3.01 -5.31 25.83
CA ASP A 228 -4.33 -5.51 25.27
C ASP A 228 -5.27 -4.39 25.75
N ASP A 229 -5.88 -3.62 24.85
CA ASP A 229 -6.99 -2.73 25.18
C ASP A 229 -8.31 -3.48 24.99
N PRO A 230 -8.99 -3.86 26.07
CA PRO A 230 -10.22 -4.66 25.99
C PRO A 230 -11.39 -3.94 25.29
N THR A 231 -11.21 -2.68 24.89
CA THR A 231 -12.25 -1.89 24.19
C THR A 231 -12.03 -1.83 22.68
N THR A 232 -10.91 -2.37 22.18
CA THR A 232 -10.54 -2.41 20.77
C THR A 232 -10.17 -3.83 20.31
N GLU A 233 -9.96 -4.01 19.03
CA GLU A 233 -9.45 -5.23 18.40
C GLU A 233 -7.97 -5.03 18.04
N ASP A 234 -7.19 -4.50 18.97
CA ASP A 234 -5.78 -4.20 18.77
C ASP A 234 -4.91 -5.46 18.63
N GLN A 235 -3.77 -5.30 18.03
CA GLN A 235 -2.75 -6.34 17.93
C GLN A 235 -1.74 -6.21 19.08
N VAL A 236 -1.79 -7.12 20.05
CA VAL A 236 -0.79 -7.18 21.13
C VAL A 236 0.54 -7.71 20.59
N LEU A 237 1.58 -6.89 20.62
CA LEU A 237 2.91 -7.27 20.15
C LEU A 237 3.74 -7.95 21.25
N THR A 238 4.68 -8.79 20.84
CA THR A 238 5.76 -9.18 21.76
C THR A 238 6.66 -8.00 22.06
N HIS A 239 7.29 -7.99 23.25
CA HIS A 239 8.19 -6.90 23.62
C HIS A 239 9.35 -6.72 22.61
N ALA A 240 9.92 -7.81 22.10
CA ALA A 240 10.99 -7.75 21.11
C ALA A 240 10.54 -7.16 19.77
N GLU A 241 9.32 -7.49 19.34
CA GLU A 241 8.73 -6.96 18.13
C GLU A 241 8.38 -5.48 18.27
N TYR A 242 7.78 -5.09 19.40
CA TYR A 242 7.49 -3.70 19.72
C TYR A 242 8.75 -2.82 19.69
N GLN A 243 9.80 -3.23 20.42
CA GLN A 243 11.08 -2.50 20.44
C GLN A 243 11.68 -2.37 19.04
N ARG A 244 11.67 -3.44 18.24
CA ARG A 244 12.15 -3.40 16.86
C ARG A 244 11.34 -2.44 15.99
N ARG A 245 10.01 -2.47 16.11
CA ARG A 245 9.12 -1.58 15.35
C ARG A 245 9.34 -0.11 15.71
N LEU A 246 9.47 0.21 17.00
CA LEU A 246 9.81 1.56 17.48
C LEU A 246 11.15 2.03 16.92
N TYR A 247 12.18 1.22 17.10
CA TYR A 247 13.55 1.55 16.69
C TYR A 247 13.65 1.84 15.18
N LYS A 248 13.05 1.00 14.35
CA LYS A 248 13.07 1.20 12.88
C LYS A 248 12.40 2.52 12.47
N ARG A 249 11.29 2.88 13.11
CA ARG A 249 10.57 4.14 12.83
C ARG A 249 11.33 5.35 13.35
N ALA A 250 11.94 5.23 14.53
CA ALA A 250 12.83 6.25 15.06
C ALA A 250 14.04 6.49 14.12
N LEU A 251 14.67 5.42 13.61
CA LEU A 251 15.72 5.52 12.58
C LEU A 251 15.23 6.21 11.30
N ALA A 252 14.03 5.87 10.82
CA ALA A 252 13.46 6.52 9.65
C ALA A 252 13.25 8.02 9.87
N ILE A 253 12.75 8.43 11.05
CA ILE A 253 12.60 9.85 11.43
C ILE A 253 13.96 10.55 11.52
N HIS A 254 14.95 9.89 12.12
CA HIS A 254 16.27 10.49 12.31
C HIS A 254 17.11 10.52 11.03
N GLU A 255 17.34 9.35 10.41
CA GLU A 255 18.31 9.22 9.30
C GLU A 255 17.71 9.61 7.95
N ALA A 256 16.43 9.22 7.67
CA ALA A 256 15.85 9.43 6.37
C ALA A 256 15.10 10.77 6.27
N LEU A 257 14.36 11.16 7.32
CA LEU A 257 13.62 12.43 7.34
C LEU A 257 14.43 13.60 7.92
N GLY A 258 15.50 13.35 8.66
CA GLY A 258 16.35 14.39 9.26
C GLY A 258 15.66 15.18 10.39
N GLU A 259 14.77 14.54 11.13
CA GLU A 259 14.04 15.12 12.26
C GLU A 259 13.28 16.42 11.90
N PRO A 260 12.22 16.33 11.04
CA PRO A 260 11.46 17.48 10.57
C PRO A 260 10.85 18.30 11.71
N THR A 261 10.57 19.58 11.45
CA THR A 261 9.90 20.47 12.42
C THR A 261 8.53 19.95 12.83
N LEU A 262 7.79 19.36 11.87
CA LEU A 262 6.45 18.79 12.07
C LEU A 262 6.35 17.45 11.34
N ILE A 263 5.72 16.45 11.97
CA ILE A 263 5.47 15.14 11.35
C ILE A 263 4.03 14.74 11.62
N ALA A 264 3.21 14.69 10.57
CA ALA A 264 1.88 14.09 10.62
C ALA A 264 2.03 12.56 10.56
N VAL A 265 1.60 11.84 11.59
CA VAL A 265 1.70 10.38 11.64
C VAL A 265 0.31 9.74 11.61
N GLN A 266 0.22 8.56 11.01
CA GLN A 266 -0.96 7.75 10.91
C GLN A 266 -0.66 6.35 11.47
N GLU A 267 -1.71 5.63 11.86
CA GLU A 267 -1.65 4.26 12.39
C GLU A 267 -0.82 4.11 13.67
N VAL A 268 -1.05 4.99 14.61
CA VAL A 268 -0.50 4.92 15.96
C VAL A 268 -1.62 4.59 16.95
N GLU A 269 -1.35 3.67 17.86
CA GLU A 269 -2.36 3.18 18.79
C GLU A 269 -2.70 4.20 19.87
N ASN A 270 -1.70 4.71 20.58
CA ASN A 270 -1.93 5.54 21.77
C ASN A 270 -0.79 6.51 22.06
N GLN A 271 -0.97 7.33 23.08
CA GLN A 271 0.02 8.32 23.48
C GLN A 271 1.30 7.71 24.09
N GLU A 272 1.23 6.53 24.70
CA GLU A 272 2.38 5.82 25.27
C GLU A 272 3.31 5.33 24.16
N VAL A 273 2.75 4.85 23.05
CA VAL A 273 3.49 4.50 21.84
C VAL A 273 4.17 5.74 21.24
N LEU A 274 3.45 6.86 21.13
CA LEU A 274 4.02 8.12 20.65
C LEU A 274 5.18 8.59 21.54
N ARG A 275 5.00 8.53 22.86
CA ARG A 275 6.03 8.90 23.82
C ARG A 275 7.26 8.01 23.67
N ALA A 276 7.06 6.69 23.61
CA ALA A 276 8.15 5.74 23.41
C ALA A 276 8.90 5.97 22.09
N LEU A 277 8.20 6.37 21.02
CA LEU A 277 8.82 6.67 19.72
C LEU A 277 9.74 7.89 19.77
N ILE A 278 9.31 8.97 20.44
CA ILE A 278 10.05 10.25 20.44
C ILE A 278 11.07 10.40 21.58
N GLU A 279 10.97 9.59 22.63
CA GLU A 279 11.85 9.64 23.81
C GLU A 279 13.03 8.67 23.71
N ASP A 280 13.32 8.06 22.54
CA ASP A 280 14.53 7.23 22.36
C ASP A 280 15.76 8.12 22.16
N PRO A 281 16.57 8.40 23.23
CA PRO A 281 17.67 9.37 23.15
C PRO A 281 18.87 8.84 22.36
N ASP A 282 18.89 7.54 22.09
CA ASP A 282 19.97 6.92 21.30
C ASP A 282 19.74 7.13 19.79
N VAL A 283 18.50 7.42 19.40
CA VAL A 283 18.11 7.60 17.98
C VAL A 283 17.60 9.02 17.73
N ILE A 284 16.51 9.44 18.37
CA ILE A 284 15.90 10.78 18.17
C ILE A 284 16.67 11.81 19.02
N ARG A 285 17.20 12.84 18.35
CA ARG A 285 18.01 13.90 19.00
C ARG A 285 17.24 15.19 19.21
N ALA A 286 16.20 15.42 18.41
CA ALA A 286 15.33 16.58 18.57
C ALA A 286 14.32 16.35 19.70
N ASP A 287 14.04 17.38 20.49
CA ASP A 287 12.97 17.34 21.48
C ASP A 287 11.61 17.46 20.78
N TYR A 288 10.87 16.36 20.73
CA TYR A 288 9.51 16.32 20.18
C TYR A 288 8.45 16.33 21.28
N GLY A 289 7.38 17.07 21.02
CA GLY A 289 6.06 16.90 21.63
C GLY A 289 5.10 16.28 20.62
N PHE A 290 3.91 15.92 21.08
CA PHE A 290 2.87 15.42 20.17
C PHE A 290 1.48 15.96 20.50
N ILE A 291 0.63 16.00 19.48
CA ILE A 291 -0.81 16.18 19.56
C ILE A 291 -1.45 14.85 19.17
N TRP A 292 -2.31 14.32 20.03
CA TRP A 292 -3.05 13.11 19.80
C TRP A 292 -4.43 13.18 20.50
N GLN A 293 -5.40 12.51 19.95
CA GLN A 293 -6.72 12.37 20.57
C GLN A 293 -7.31 11.02 20.18
N ASN A 294 -7.77 10.25 21.17
CA ASN A 294 -8.34 8.94 20.94
C ASN A 294 -9.59 9.02 20.05
N GLY A 295 -9.59 8.23 18.99
CA GLY A 295 -10.67 8.08 18.02
C GLY A 295 -11.50 6.81 18.25
N PRO A 296 -12.50 6.59 17.41
CA PRO A 296 -13.36 5.42 17.47
C PRO A 296 -12.95 4.26 16.56
N ASP A 297 -11.71 4.17 16.15
CA ASP A 297 -11.23 3.06 15.29
C ASP A 297 -11.36 1.72 16.04
N ALA A 298 -11.85 0.68 15.34
CA ALA A 298 -12.07 -0.63 15.95
C ALA A 298 -10.77 -1.27 16.45
N ARG A 299 -9.66 -0.99 15.78
CA ARG A 299 -8.33 -1.49 16.13
C ARG A 299 -7.59 -0.56 17.09
N GLY A 300 -8.19 0.58 17.47
CA GLY A 300 -7.57 1.58 18.34
C GLY A 300 -6.50 2.44 17.65
N LEU A 301 -6.48 2.49 16.31
CA LEU A 301 -5.48 3.27 15.56
C LEU A 301 -5.95 4.70 15.28
N ASP A 302 -5.06 5.66 15.46
CA ASP A 302 -5.34 7.08 15.33
C ASP A 302 -4.35 7.80 14.41
N VAL A 303 -4.56 9.11 14.26
CA VAL A 303 -3.62 10.07 13.70
C VAL A 303 -3.02 10.93 14.79
N ALA A 304 -1.79 11.40 14.59
CA ALA A 304 -1.14 12.33 15.50
C ALA A 304 -0.27 13.34 14.74
N LEU A 305 0.12 14.41 15.44
CA LEU A 305 1.09 15.39 14.96
C LEU A 305 2.25 15.47 15.94
N LEU A 306 3.45 15.09 15.51
CA LEU A 306 4.70 15.32 16.24
C LEU A 306 5.23 16.70 15.88
N TYR A 307 5.80 17.41 16.84
CA TYR A 307 6.33 18.75 16.62
C TYR A 307 7.59 19.00 17.47
N ARG A 308 8.55 19.70 16.92
CA ARG A 308 9.75 20.12 17.64
C ARG A 308 9.41 21.18 18.68
N THR A 309 9.62 20.90 19.97
CA THR A 309 9.26 21.79 21.09
C THR A 309 10.09 23.06 21.14
N ASP A 310 11.31 23.04 20.57
CA ASP A 310 12.20 24.18 20.45
C ASP A 310 11.84 25.15 19.30
N GLN A 311 10.92 24.74 18.40
CA GLN A 311 10.57 25.51 17.20
C GLN A 311 9.08 25.76 17.03
N VAL A 312 8.21 25.05 17.73
CA VAL A 312 6.76 25.09 17.50
C VAL A 312 6.00 25.37 18.77
N LEU A 313 5.14 26.38 18.73
CA LEU A 313 4.14 26.68 19.74
C LEU A 313 2.77 26.20 19.26
N ILE A 314 2.09 25.37 20.04
CA ILE A 314 0.71 24.95 19.79
C ILE A 314 -0.26 26.07 20.22
N LEU A 315 -1.02 26.62 19.28
CA LEU A 315 -2.03 27.65 19.53
C LEU A 315 -3.40 27.04 19.83
N GLY A 316 -3.68 25.87 19.26
CA GLY A 316 -4.89 25.10 19.53
C GLY A 316 -4.98 23.88 18.63
N TYR A 317 -5.76 22.89 19.04
CA TYR A 317 -6.04 21.72 18.21
C TYR A 317 -7.36 21.06 18.59
N GLN A 318 -7.92 20.27 17.67
CA GLN A 318 -9.12 19.49 17.87
C GLN A 318 -9.21 18.37 16.87
N ALA A 319 -9.56 17.14 17.31
CA ALA A 319 -10.05 16.10 16.40
C ALA A 319 -11.48 16.46 15.94
N ARG A 320 -11.75 16.36 14.66
CA ARG A 320 -13.00 16.80 14.02
C ARG A 320 -13.73 15.58 13.45
N GLN A 321 -14.92 15.32 13.97
CA GLN A 321 -15.76 14.20 13.56
C GLN A 321 -16.93 14.67 12.71
N GLY A 322 -17.20 13.97 11.59
CA GLY A 322 -18.39 14.16 10.78
C GLY A 322 -19.51 13.17 11.13
N CYS A 323 -20.70 13.45 10.63
CA CYS A 323 -21.86 12.59 10.72
C CYS A 323 -22.29 12.16 9.32
N THR A 324 -22.64 10.88 9.14
CA THR A 324 -23.05 10.30 7.86
C THR A 324 -24.24 9.38 8.01
N SER A 325 -25.07 9.31 6.98
CA SER A 325 -26.13 8.29 6.86
C SER A 325 -25.63 6.97 6.26
N LEU A 326 -24.38 6.93 5.81
CA LEU A 326 -23.82 5.72 5.21
C LEU A 326 -23.75 4.62 6.27
N VAL A 327 -24.34 3.48 5.94
CA VAL A 327 -24.10 2.21 6.60
C VAL A 327 -22.94 1.58 5.86
N ASP A 328 -22.02 0.96 6.58
CA ASP A 328 -20.92 0.27 5.93
C ASP A 328 -21.46 -0.76 4.95
N GLY A 329 -20.99 -0.66 3.71
CA GLY A 329 -21.42 -1.55 2.65
C GLY A 329 -21.10 -3.00 3.03
N LEU A 330 -21.93 -3.92 2.58
CA LEU A 330 -21.59 -5.32 2.60
C LEU A 330 -20.40 -5.51 1.66
N GLY A 331 -19.25 -5.90 2.19
CA GLY A 331 -18.11 -6.32 1.38
C GLY A 331 -18.48 -7.52 0.48
N PRO A 332 -17.54 -8.00 -0.35
CA PRO A 332 -17.80 -9.11 -1.28
C PRO A 332 -18.28 -10.40 -0.59
N ASP A 333 -17.94 -10.59 0.66
CA ASP A 333 -18.32 -11.72 1.53
C ASP A 333 -19.68 -11.52 2.22
N GLY A 334 -20.35 -10.38 2.00
CA GLY A 334 -21.61 -10.02 2.66
C GLY A 334 -21.46 -9.56 4.11
N ASN A 335 -20.23 -9.50 4.62
CA ASN A 335 -19.89 -8.98 5.93
C ASN A 335 -19.21 -7.62 5.73
N GLY A 336 -19.97 -6.53 5.86
CA GLY A 336 -19.36 -5.20 5.87
C GLY A 336 -18.53 -5.03 7.14
N ASP A 337 -17.27 -4.64 6.99
CA ASP A 337 -16.47 -4.16 8.11
C ASP A 337 -17.12 -2.88 8.65
N PRO A 338 -17.59 -2.83 9.91
CA PRO A 338 -18.13 -1.60 10.46
C PRO A 338 -17.01 -0.54 10.48
N VAL A 339 -17.27 0.64 9.95
CA VAL A 339 -16.36 1.80 10.08
C VAL A 339 -16.15 2.16 11.55
N ASN A 340 -17.09 1.74 12.38
CA ASN A 340 -17.06 1.83 13.83
C ASN A 340 -17.46 0.48 14.42
N PRO A 341 -16.80 0.00 15.48
CA PRO A 341 -17.11 -1.28 16.14
C PRO A 341 -18.54 -1.32 16.69
N GLN A 342 -19.19 -0.20 16.76
CA GLN A 342 -20.58 -0.07 17.21
C GLN A 342 -21.35 0.60 16.07
N ASN A 343 -22.14 -0.14 15.34
CA ASN A 343 -23.18 0.37 14.43
C ASN A 343 -24.28 1.16 15.19
N ALA A 344 -23.94 1.75 16.32
CA ALA A 344 -24.83 2.58 17.09
C ALA A 344 -24.92 3.94 16.41
N LEU A 345 -26.12 4.40 16.15
CA LEU A 345 -26.38 5.77 15.74
C LEU A 345 -25.78 6.71 16.81
N THR A 346 -24.73 7.44 16.42
CA THR A 346 -23.86 8.16 17.36
C THR A 346 -23.87 9.65 17.16
N CYS A 347 -24.52 10.12 16.10
CA CYS A 347 -24.61 11.53 15.78
C CYS A 347 -25.97 11.88 15.16
N ASP A 348 -26.30 13.15 15.18
CA ASP A 348 -27.53 13.75 14.67
C ASP A 348 -27.22 14.38 13.29
N LEU A 349 -27.79 13.82 12.21
CA LEU A 349 -27.52 14.23 10.83
C LEU A 349 -28.04 15.64 10.49
N ASN A 350 -29.16 16.00 11.08
CA ASN A 350 -29.92 17.21 10.70
C ASN A 350 -30.08 18.21 11.85
N GLN A 351 -29.49 17.95 13.01
CA GLN A 351 -29.53 18.75 14.23
C GLN A 351 -30.94 18.91 14.82
N ASP A 352 -31.78 17.87 14.70
CA ASP A 352 -33.13 17.84 15.28
C ASP A 352 -33.18 17.22 16.71
N GLY A 353 -32.03 16.77 17.20
CA GLY A 353 -31.88 16.15 18.52
C GLY A 353 -32.04 14.63 18.52
N ILE A 354 -32.20 14.01 17.36
CA ILE A 354 -32.30 12.56 17.20
C ILE A 354 -30.96 12.02 16.67
N LEU A 355 -30.43 11.01 17.35
CA LEU A 355 -29.24 10.30 16.83
C LEU A 355 -29.69 9.35 15.72
N ASP A 356 -29.49 9.75 14.48
CA ASP A 356 -29.92 9.03 13.28
C ASP A 356 -28.77 8.80 12.28
N GLY A 357 -27.54 9.20 12.63
CA GLY A 357 -26.34 9.07 11.83
C GLY A 357 -25.22 8.30 12.50
N ASN A 358 -24.23 7.92 11.70
CA ASN A 358 -23.01 7.25 12.10
C ASN A 358 -21.80 8.21 12.05
N ARG A 359 -20.75 7.88 12.78
CA ARG A 359 -19.45 8.59 12.68
C ARG A 359 -18.89 8.44 11.27
N LEU A 360 -18.48 9.56 10.67
CA LEU A 360 -17.90 9.57 9.33
C LEU A 360 -16.46 9.02 9.30
N PHE A 361 -15.71 9.25 10.39
CA PHE A 361 -14.32 8.81 10.49
C PHE A 361 -14.16 7.78 11.61
N SER A 362 -13.47 6.69 11.34
CA SER A 362 -12.90 5.83 12.38
C SER A 362 -11.70 6.53 13.04
N ARG A 363 -10.94 7.29 12.27
CA ARG A 363 -9.78 8.11 12.68
C ARG A 363 -10.07 9.57 12.36
N PRO A 364 -10.69 10.32 13.27
CA PRO A 364 -11.05 11.71 13.02
C PRO A 364 -9.82 12.57 12.70
N PRO A 365 -9.87 13.42 11.65
CA PRO A 365 -8.75 14.30 11.34
C PRO A 365 -8.46 15.26 12.48
N ILE A 366 -7.16 15.45 12.78
CA ILE A 366 -6.70 16.47 13.73
C ILE A 366 -6.52 17.79 12.98
N VAL A 367 -7.27 18.82 13.39
CA VAL A 367 -7.04 20.20 12.97
C VAL A 367 -6.17 20.87 14.02
N ALA A 368 -4.97 21.30 13.64
CA ALA A 368 -4.02 21.96 14.52
C ALA A 368 -3.69 23.37 14.00
N HIS A 369 -3.71 24.35 14.89
CA HIS A 369 -3.17 25.70 14.67
C HIS A 369 -1.87 25.83 15.43
N VAL A 370 -0.77 26.03 14.73
CA VAL A 370 0.56 26.09 15.30
C VAL A 370 1.28 27.35 14.87
N ARG A 371 2.24 27.81 15.66
CA ARG A 371 3.21 28.84 15.30
C ARG A 371 4.59 28.24 15.25
N ALA A 372 5.19 28.23 14.08
CA ALA A 372 6.57 27.82 13.88
C ALA A 372 7.49 29.04 13.97
N ASP A 373 8.53 28.93 14.79
CA ASP A 373 9.61 29.91 14.90
C ASP A 373 10.85 29.34 14.20
N ILE A 374 11.14 29.83 13.00
CA ILE A 374 12.14 29.28 12.10
C ILE A 374 13.25 30.29 11.79
N PRO A 375 14.49 29.83 11.52
CA PRO A 375 15.57 30.73 11.11
C PRO A 375 15.28 31.34 9.74
N SER A 376 15.51 32.65 9.62
CA SER A 376 15.48 33.34 8.31
C SER A 376 16.64 32.90 7.44
N SER A 377 16.41 32.73 6.14
CA SER A 377 17.46 32.37 5.18
C SER A 377 18.48 33.49 4.92
N SER A 378 18.21 34.74 5.34
CA SER A 378 19.01 35.90 4.91
C SER A 378 19.81 36.63 5.98
N ASP A 379 19.43 36.57 7.27
CA ASP A 379 19.98 37.52 8.25
C ASP A 379 20.05 37.07 9.71
N GLN A 380 20.00 35.79 10.00
CA GLN A 380 19.96 35.20 11.37
C GLN A 380 18.76 35.66 12.23
N GLN A 381 17.79 36.38 11.66
CA GLN A 381 16.54 36.64 12.35
C GLN A 381 15.67 35.39 12.36
N ARG A 382 14.82 35.26 13.38
CA ARG A 382 13.78 34.21 13.40
C ARG A 382 12.49 34.78 12.85
N ILE A 383 11.76 33.94 12.14
CA ILE A 383 10.47 34.30 11.53
C ILE A 383 9.41 33.42 12.20
N GLU A 384 8.40 34.07 12.78
CA GLU A 384 7.22 33.37 13.27
C GLU A 384 6.20 33.19 12.14
N ILE A 385 5.72 31.97 11.96
CA ILE A 385 4.77 31.60 10.92
C ILE A 385 3.61 30.84 11.57
N ASP A 386 2.41 31.40 11.45
CA ASP A 386 1.18 30.68 11.83
C ASP A 386 0.80 29.72 10.71
N LEU A 387 0.53 28.46 11.06
CA LEU A 387 0.22 27.38 10.13
C LEU A 387 -0.96 26.56 10.65
N TRP A 388 -1.93 26.30 9.78
CA TRP A 388 -3.01 25.35 10.00
C TRP A 388 -2.68 24.03 9.34
N LEU A 389 -2.82 22.95 10.11
CA LEU A 389 -2.58 21.59 9.66
C LEU A 389 -3.86 20.77 9.83
N ILE A 390 -4.23 19.99 8.81
CA ILE A 390 -5.31 19.00 8.89
C ILE A 390 -4.65 17.65 8.62
N VAL A 391 -4.45 16.87 9.68
CA VAL A 391 -3.83 15.54 9.63
C VAL A 391 -4.91 14.50 9.42
N ASN A 392 -4.79 13.70 8.36
CA ASN A 392 -5.82 12.78 7.91
C ASN A 392 -5.33 11.33 7.86
N HIS A 393 -6.28 10.41 8.02
CA HIS A 393 -6.20 9.03 7.60
C HIS A 393 -7.61 8.57 7.21
N TRP A 394 -7.90 8.47 5.91
CA TRP A 394 -9.24 8.15 5.42
C TRP A 394 -9.49 6.62 5.39
N LYS A 395 -10.73 6.23 5.09
CA LYS A 395 -11.13 4.82 4.95
C LYS A 395 -10.29 4.15 3.87
N SER A 396 -9.69 3.01 4.22
CA SER A 396 -8.90 2.21 3.27
C SER A 396 -9.76 1.60 2.16
N LYS A 397 -9.09 1.14 1.09
CA LYS A 397 -9.72 0.48 -0.07
C LYS A 397 -9.80 -1.05 0.07
N VAL A 398 -9.48 -1.59 1.24
CA VAL A 398 -9.36 -3.06 1.45
C VAL A 398 -10.59 -3.85 1.02
N GLU A 399 -11.79 -3.26 1.14
CA GLU A 399 -13.05 -3.91 0.74
C GLU A 399 -13.43 -3.66 -0.72
N ASP A 400 -12.69 -2.79 -1.42
CA ASP A 400 -12.97 -2.51 -2.83
C ASP A 400 -12.54 -3.69 -3.71
N THR A 401 -13.34 -3.99 -4.72
CA THR A 401 -13.02 -4.98 -5.75
C THR A 401 -12.76 -4.29 -7.08
N PRO A 402 -12.20 -4.97 -8.09
CA PRO A 402 -12.05 -4.41 -9.42
C PRO A 402 -13.39 -3.96 -10.08
N PHE A 403 -14.52 -4.46 -9.57
CA PHE A 403 -15.85 -4.20 -10.13
C PHE A 403 -16.70 -3.26 -9.28
N VAL A 404 -16.48 -3.23 -7.96
CA VAL A 404 -17.30 -2.45 -7.03
C VAL A 404 -16.40 -1.79 -5.99
N GLN A 405 -16.49 -0.47 -5.92
CA GLN A 405 -15.76 0.35 -4.93
C GLN A 405 -16.65 0.60 -3.71
N TYR A 406 -16.76 -0.39 -2.83
CA TYR A 406 -17.64 -0.35 -1.65
C TYR A 406 -17.33 0.79 -0.69
N THR A 407 -16.05 1.17 -0.56
CA THR A 407 -15.58 2.16 0.40
C THR A 407 -15.52 3.59 -0.17
N LEU A 408 -15.62 3.75 -1.50
CA LEU A 408 -15.55 5.04 -2.19
C LEU A 408 -16.57 6.07 -1.69
N PRO A 409 -17.89 5.73 -1.47
CA PRO A 409 -18.86 6.71 -0.99
C PRO A 409 -18.43 7.38 0.32
N ARG A 410 -17.82 6.62 1.22
CA ARG A 410 -17.33 7.14 2.50
C ARG A 410 -16.14 8.08 2.30
N ARG A 411 -15.16 7.73 1.46
CA ARG A 411 -14.03 8.62 1.16
C ARG A 411 -14.49 9.93 0.51
N ILE A 412 -15.53 9.89 -0.33
CA ILE A 412 -16.14 11.11 -0.90
C ILE A 412 -16.70 12.01 0.21
N GLU A 413 -17.46 11.46 1.16
CA GLU A 413 -18.00 12.25 2.27
C GLU A 413 -16.90 12.74 3.22
N GLN A 414 -15.85 11.94 3.46
CA GLN A 414 -14.67 12.35 4.22
C GLN A 414 -13.96 13.53 3.55
N ALA A 415 -13.77 13.48 2.23
CA ALA A 415 -13.19 14.57 1.47
C ALA A 415 -14.02 15.85 1.55
N ARG A 416 -15.34 15.77 1.41
CA ARG A 416 -16.27 16.91 1.54
C ARG A 416 -16.25 17.50 2.94
N PHE A 417 -16.16 16.66 3.97
CA PHE A 417 -16.04 17.13 5.34
C PHE A 417 -14.74 17.91 5.54
N VAL A 418 -13.60 17.38 5.07
CA VAL A 418 -12.31 18.06 5.14
C VAL A 418 -12.33 19.37 4.30
N ALA A 419 -12.99 19.36 3.14
CA ALA A 419 -13.23 20.56 2.36
C ALA A 419 -13.98 21.64 3.16
N GLY A 420 -15.03 21.26 3.89
CA GLY A 420 -15.75 22.16 4.80
C GLY A 420 -14.88 22.72 5.93
N LEU A 421 -13.93 21.94 6.47
CA LEU A 421 -12.95 22.44 7.45
C LEU A 421 -12.02 23.51 6.87
N VAL A 422 -11.60 23.34 5.61
CA VAL A 422 -10.80 24.36 4.90
C VAL A 422 -11.59 25.64 4.73
N GLU A 423 -12.86 25.56 4.34
CA GLU A 423 -13.74 26.72 4.21
C GLU A 423 -13.98 27.41 5.56
N GLU A 424 -14.20 26.66 6.63
CA GLU A 424 -14.35 27.18 8.01
C GLU A 424 -13.11 27.97 8.44
N ILE A 425 -11.92 27.39 8.27
CA ILE A 425 -10.65 28.06 8.62
C ILE A 425 -10.44 29.31 7.76
N ASN A 426 -10.66 29.22 6.45
CA ASN A 426 -10.48 30.35 5.53
C ASN A 426 -11.47 31.49 5.77
N ALA A 427 -12.66 31.20 6.28
CA ALA A 427 -13.65 32.20 6.68
C ALA A 427 -13.28 32.89 8.00
N ALA A 428 -12.70 32.16 8.95
CA ALA A 428 -12.30 32.68 10.25
C ALA A 428 -10.97 33.44 10.23
N TYR A 429 -10.05 33.01 9.36
CA TYR A 429 -8.68 33.55 9.28
C TYR A 429 -8.38 33.97 7.85
N PRO A 430 -8.25 35.29 7.57
CA PRO A 430 -7.94 35.78 6.22
C PRO A 430 -6.57 35.28 5.75
N ASN A 431 -6.53 34.60 4.60
CA ASN A 431 -5.33 34.04 3.97
C ASN A 431 -4.50 33.13 4.90
N PRO A 432 -5.09 32.05 5.47
CA PRO A 432 -4.34 31.16 6.36
C PRO A 432 -3.27 30.39 5.57
N ASN A 433 -2.11 30.17 6.17
CA ASN A 433 -1.21 29.11 5.74
C ASN A 433 -1.86 27.79 6.13
N LEU A 434 -2.33 27.02 5.15
CA LEU A 434 -3.06 25.79 5.42
C LEU A 434 -2.51 24.63 4.60
N LEU A 435 -2.26 23.54 5.30
CA LEU A 435 -1.73 22.30 4.75
C LEU A 435 -2.61 21.11 5.19
N ILE A 436 -3.07 20.31 4.24
CA ILE A 436 -3.70 19.01 4.49
C ILE A 436 -2.64 17.95 4.26
N LEU A 437 -2.47 17.04 5.21
CA LEU A 437 -1.46 15.97 5.18
C LEU A 437 -2.08 14.63 5.55
N GLY A 438 -1.49 13.56 5.06
CA GLY A 438 -1.76 12.21 5.54
C GLY A 438 -2.06 11.21 4.44
N ASP A 439 -2.40 10.02 4.87
CA ASP A 439 -2.88 8.92 4.03
C ASP A 439 -4.36 9.13 3.69
N LEU A 440 -4.64 9.50 2.45
CA LEU A 440 -6.01 9.73 1.97
C LEU A 440 -6.61 8.47 1.33
N ASN A 441 -5.85 7.38 1.25
CA ASN A 441 -6.31 6.07 0.78
C ASN A 441 -7.03 6.08 -0.57
N ASP A 442 -6.67 7.02 -1.47
CA ASP A 442 -7.27 7.08 -2.81
C ASP A 442 -6.27 7.57 -3.87
N LEU A 443 -6.58 7.33 -5.14
CA LEU A 443 -5.72 7.68 -6.27
C LEU A 443 -5.85 9.17 -6.66
N PRO A 444 -4.83 9.77 -7.30
CA PRO A 444 -4.80 11.20 -7.61
C PRO A 444 -5.94 11.70 -8.51
N ASP A 445 -6.50 10.84 -9.34
CA ASP A 445 -7.60 11.14 -10.28
C ASP A 445 -8.99 10.77 -9.74
N SER A 446 -9.06 10.33 -8.49
CA SER A 446 -10.31 9.92 -7.86
C SER A 446 -11.21 11.09 -7.48
N GLN A 447 -12.50 10.81 -7.30
CA GLN A 447 -13.47 11.82 -6.87
C GLN A 447 -13.15 12.42 -5.51
N PRO A 448 -12.75 11.67 -4.45
CA PRO A 448 -12.35 12.26 -3.17
C PRO A 448 -11.22 13.29 -3.30
N ILE A 449 -10.22 13.02 -4.11
CA ILE A 449 -9.12 13.95 -4.37
C ILE A 449 -9.59 15.19 -5.15
N ALA A 450 -10.49 15.01 -6.12
CA ALA A 450 -11.09 16.12 -6.87
C ALA A 450 -11.89 17.08 -5.98
N GLU A 451 -12.57 16.60 -4.92
CA GLU A 451 -13.30 17.47 -3.97
C GLU A 451 -12.35 18.47 -3.27
N LEU A 452 -11.12 18.08 -2.95
CA LEU A 452 -10.12 19.00 -2.40
C LEU A 452 -9.58 19.98 -3.45
N LEU A 453 -9.33 19.50 -4.67
CA LEU A 453 -8.84 20.35 -5.77
C LEU A 453 -9.84 21.43 -6.17
N HIS A 454 -11.15 21.18 -6.08
CA HIS A 454 -12.19 22.17 -6.38
C HIS A 454 -12.14 23.40 -5.47
N LEU A 455 -11.55 23.31 -4.28
CA LEU A 455 -11.31 24.45 -3.40
C LEU A 455 -10.14 25.33 -3.82
N GLY A 456 -9.45 25.00 -4.90
CA GLY A 456 -8.23 25.65 -5.35
C GLY A 456 -6.99 25.28 -4.53
N LEU A 457 -7.03 24.17 -3.80
CA LEU A 457 -5.86 23.58 -3.16
C LEU A 457 -4.92 23.03 -4.24
N GLU A 458 -3.63 23.20 -4.04
CA GLU A 458 -2.60 22.60 -4.87
C GLU A 458 -2.20 21.23 -4.28
N ASN A 459 -2.29 20.17 -5.07
CA ASN A 459 -1.71 18.89 -4.72
C ASN A 459 -0.19 18.94 -4.94
N LEU A 460 0.57 19.05 -3.87
CA LEU A 460 2.03 19.21 -3.93
C LEU A 460 2.73 17.96 -4.44
N THR A 461 2.14 16.76 -4.30
CA THR A 461 2.76 15.50 -4.80
C THR A 461 3.00 15.55 -6.31
N TRP A 462 2.23 16.36 -7.04
CA TRP A 462 2.41 16.55 -8.49
C TRP A 462 3.70 17.26 -8.86
N ARG A 463 4.39 17.90 -7.91
CA ARG A 463 5.71 18.51 -8.13
C ARG A 463 6.81 17.47 -8.24
N THR A 464 6.60 16.27 -7.66
CA THR A 464 7.50 15.13 -7.81
C THR A 464 7.39 14.54 -9.22
N PRO A 465 8.50 14.31 -9.93
CA PRO A 465 8.47 13.65 -11.24
C PRO A 465 7.79 12.27 -11.16
N ARG A 466 7.01 11.89 -12.19
CA ARG A 466 6.18 10.69 -12.20
C ARG A 466 6.90 9.41 -11.77
N PRO A 467 8.14 9.10 -12.20
CA PRO A 467 8.83 7.87 -11.80
C PRO A 467 9.06 7.72 -10.29
N TYR A 468 9.05 8.84 -9.56
CA TYR A 468 9.28 8.91 -8.11
C TYR A 468 8.04 9.30 -7.32
N ARG A 469 6.89 9.47 -8.01
CA ARG A 469 5.63 9.95 -7.41
C ARG A 469 4.78 8.79 -6.95
N TYR A 470 5.17 8.12 -5.89
CA TYR A 470 4.41 7.07 -5.21
C TYR A 470 4.84 7.02 -3.74
N SER A 471 3.98 6.47 -2.91
CA SER A 471 4.26 6.20 -1.50
C SER A 471 3.93 4.75 -1.10
N TYR A 472 3.26 4.00 -1.97
CA TYR A 472 2.79 2.66 -1.70
C TYR A 472 2.87 1.79 -2.97
N ILE A 473 3.08 0.48 -2.80
CA ILE A 473 3.01 -0.48 -3.91
C ILE A 473 2.01 -1.56 -3.56
N TYR A 474 1.00 -1.72 -4.40
CA TYR A 474 0.00 -2.77 -4.27
C TYR A 474 0.00 -3.65 -5.51
N GLN A 475 0.25 -4.94 -5.34
CA GLN A 475 0.28 -5.93 -6.42
C GLN A 475 1.15 -5.48 -7.61
N GLY A 476 2.35 -4.95 -7.34
CA GLY A 476 3.29 -4.48 -8.35
C GLY A 476 2.99 -3.10 -8.93
N VAL A 477 1.86 -2.49 -8.58
CA VAL A 477 1.44 -1.17 -9.07
C VAL A 477 1.79 -0.09 -8.04
N SER A 478 2.60 0.87 -8.44
CA SER A 478 3.04 2.00 -7.61
C SER A 478 1.94 3.06 -7.52
N GLN A 479 1.55 3.44 -6.30
CA GLN A 479 0.39 4.28 -6.01
C GLN A 479 0.76 5.47 -5.14
N VAL A 480 0.11 6.60 -5.36
CA VAL A 480 0.11 7.73 -4.44
C VAL A 480 -1.06 7.52 -3.47
N MET A 481 -0.77 7.29 -2.18
CA MET A 481 -1.77 7.18 -1.11
C MET A 481 -1.61 8.29 -0.09
N ASP A 482 -0.38 8.76 0.11
CA ASP A 482 -0.03 9.85 1.00
C ASP A 482 0.06 11.17 0.25
N TYR A 483 -0.48 12.22 0.83
CA TYR A 483 -0.64 13.51 0.18
C TYR A 483 -0.22 14.69 1.03
N ALA A 484 0.10 15.80 0.35
CA ALA A 484 0.16 17.12 0.91
C ALA A 484 -0.57 18.10 -0.03
N PHE A 485 -1.65 18.73 0.48
CA PHE A 485 -2.38 19.78 -0.23
C PHE A 485 -2.13 21.13 0.42
N TRP A 486 -1.85 22.12 -0.40
CA TRP A 486 -1.53 23.49 0.02
C TRP A 486 -2.58 24.48 -0.45
N LEU A 487 -2.97 25.43 0.42
CA LEU A 487 -3.82 26.55 0.03
C LEU A 487 -2.95 27.73 -0.46
N PRO A 488 -2.88 28.02 -1.78
CA PRO A 488 -1.90 28.94 -2.35
C PRO A 488 -2.30 30.42 -2.19
N LYS A 489 -2.36 30.94 -0.98
CA LYS A 489 -2.80 32.33 -0.73
C LYS A 489 -1.85 33.16 0.14
N THR A 490 -0.61 32.73 0.38
CA THR A 490 0.19 33.20 1.49
C THR A 490 1.62 33.58 1.12
N ASP A 491 2.35 34.12 2.09
CA ASP A 491 3.77 34.50 1.96
C ASP A 491 4.71 33.29 2.12
N LEU A 492 4.16 32.11 2.49
CA LEU A 492 4.87 30.84 2.45
C LEU A 492 4.73 30.18 1.08
N ILE A 493 5.80 29.61 0.60
CA ILE A 493 5.81 28.86 -0.65
C ILE A 493 6.37 27.45 -0.39
N PRO A 494 5.61 26.39 -0.73
CA PRO A 494 6.19 25.07 -0.83
C PRO A 494 7.26 25.08 -1.92
N LEU A 495 8.49 24.73 -1.58
CA LEU A 495 9.57 24.61 -2.56
C LEU A 495 9.56 23.24 -3.20
N GLU A 496 9.54 22.21 -2.39
CA GLU A 496 9.82 20.87 -2.80
C GLU A 496 9.05 19.87 -1.93
N ILE A 497 8.57 18.82 -2.52
CA ILE A 497 8.03 17.64 -1.84
C ILE A 497 8.67 16.40 -2.46
N VAL A 498 9.12 15.48 -1.64
CA VAL A 498 9.73 14.23 -2.09
C VAL A 498 9.23 13.05 -1.26
N PRO A 499 8.78 11.98 -1.90
CA PRO A 499 8.66 10.69 -1.25
C PRO A 499 10.06 10.16 -0.92
N ILE A 500 10.24 9.67 0.28
CA ILE A 500 11.51 9.08 0.73
C ILE A 500 11.38 7.57 0.65
N HIS A 501 11.87 6.99 -0.45
CA HIS A 501 11.69 5.57 -0.78
C HIS A 501 12.57 4.68 0.10
N ILE A 502 12.06 4.37 1.29
CA ILE A 502 12.70 3.50 2.29
C ILE A 502 11.84 2.29 2.66
N ASN A 503 10.60 2.24 2.18
CA ASN A 503 9.61 1.25 2.61
C ASN A 503 8.96 0.50 1.45
N ALA A 504 8.25 1.20 0.55
CA ALA A 504 7.39 0.60 -0.46
C ALA A 504 8.15 -0.32 -1.43
N ASP A 505 9.39 -0.01 -1.75
CA ASP A 505 10.22 -0.78 -2.68
C ASP A 505 10.92 -2.00 -2.05
N PHE A 506 10.87 -2.15 -0.73
CA PHE A 506 11.65 -3.16 0.00
C PHE A 506 10.79 -4.35 0.43
N PRO A 507 11.37 -5.58 0.44
CA PRO A 507 10.62 -6.79 0.77
C PRO A 507 10.14 -6.82 2.23
N TYR A 508 9.00 -7.50 2.44
CA TYR A 508 8.38 -7.63 3.76
C TYR A 508 9.30 -8.24 4.82
N ALA A 509 10.18 -9.17 4.43
CA ALA A 509 11.12 -9.80 5.35
C ALA A 509 11.99 -8.79 6.12
N LEU A 510 12.28 -7.62 5.53
CA LEU A 510 13.03 -6.56 6.22
C LEU A 510 12.26 -5.93 7.39
N THR A 511 10.96 -6.16 7.55
CA THR A 511 10.22 -5.74 8.76
C THR A 511 10.81 -6.36 10.03
N SER A 512 11.38 -7.57 9.91
CA SER A 512 12.01 -8.30 11.01
C SER A 512 13.49 -7.95 11.22
N ASP A 513 14.13 -7.22 10.31
CA ASP A 513 15.52 -6.79 10.44
C ASP A 513 15.64 -5.46 11.20
N GLY A 514 16.02 -5.53 12.47
CA GLY A 514 16.25 -4.35 13.33
C GLY A 514 17.53 -3.59 13.03
N THR A 515 18.35 -3.99 12.04
CA THR A 515 19.62 -3.32 11.72
C THR A 515 19.49 -2.26 10.64
N THR A 516 18.32 -2.15 10.00
CA THR A 516 18.04 -1.21 8.92
C THR A 516 16.72 -0.47 9.15
N LEU A 517 16.66 0.76 8.63
CA LEU A 517 15.40 1.54 8.58
C LEU A 517 14.47 1.10 7.45
N HIS A 518 14.96 0.35 6.45
CA HIS A 518 14.15 -0.09 5.31
C HIS A 518 13.00 -0.99 5.76
N ARG A 519 11.85 -0.79 5.15
CA ARG A 519 10.59 -1.48 5.52
C ARG A 519 10.22 -1.25 6.99
N SER A 520 10.43 -0.04 7.50
CA SER A 520 9.88 0.41 8.78
C SER A 520 8.37 0.59 8.73
N SER A 521 7.81 0.76 7.53
CA SER A 521 6.40 0.83 7.19
C SER A 521 6.16 0.12 5.85
N ASP A 522 4.93 0.04 5.38
CA ASP A 522 4.57 -0.29 4.01
C ASP A 522 4.38 0.97 3.15
N HIS A 523 4.27 2.14 3.77
CA HIS A 523 4.22 3.45 3.11
C HIS A 523 5.57 4.18 3.17
N ASP A 524 5.95 4.83 2.08
CA ASP A 524 7.06 5.79 2.06
C ASP A 524 6.60 7.13 2.63
N PRO A 525 7.35 7.73 3.57
CA PRO A 525 7.02 9.06 4.06
C PRO A 525 7.23 10.12 2.99
N LEU A 526 6.41 11.17 3.03
CA LEU A 526 6.62 12.39 2.24
C LEU A 526 7.34 13.43 3.08
N LEU A 527 8.34 14.08 2.51
CA LEU A 527 9.08 15.19 3.13
C LEU A 527 8.89 16.46 2.30
N LEU A 528 8.46 17.54 2.97
CA LEU A 528 8.12 18.82 2.38
C LEU A 528 9.01 19.93 2.94
N ASN A 529 9.53 20.79 2.07
CA ASN A 529 10.19 22.05 2.42
C ASN A 529 9.29 23.24 2.12
N LEU A 530 9.16 24.12 3.12
CA LEU A 530 8.54 25.43 2.97
C LEU A 530 9.58 26.54 3.17
N VAL A 531 9.45 27.62 2.40
CA VAL A 531 10.24 28.85 2.61
C VAL A 531 9.31 30.04 2.77
N SER A 532 9.74 30.99 3.61
CA SER A 532 9.14 32.31 3.68
C SER A 532 9.77 33.22 2.61
N ILE A 533 8.96 33.89 1.82
CA ILE A 533 9.46 34.98 0.98
C ILE A 533 9.42 36.25 1.84
N PRO A 534 10.58 36.85 2.18
CA PRO A 534 10.59 38.17 2.80
C PRO A 534 9.96 39.17 1.80
N HIS A 535 8.85 39.77 2.20
CA HIS A 535 8.08 40.83 1.52
C HIS A 535 8.38 41.03 0.03
N ARG A 536 7.40 40.80 -0.84
CA ARG A 536 7.51 41.11 -2.28
C ARG A 536 8.00 42.56 -2.44
N ILE A 537 9.23 42.74 -2.90
CA ILE A 537 9.70 44.04 -3.38
C ILE A 537 9.00 44.26 -4.72
N TYR A 538 7.94 45.04 -4.73
CA TYR A 538 7.39 45.59 -5.96
C TYR A 538 8.41 46.55 -6.53
N LEU A 539 9.29 46.11 -7.40
CA LEU A 539 10.04 47.02 -8.25
C LEU A 539 9.05 47.63 -9.24
N PRO A 540 8.83 48.96 -9.23
CA PRO A 540 8.00 49.58 -10.25
C PRO A 540 8.70 49.39 -11.59
N LEU A 541 8.10 48.60 -12.48
CA LEU A 541 8.48 48.55 -13.89
C LEU A 541 8.15 49.94 -14.50
N THR A 542 9.12 50.84 -14.52
CA THR A 542 9.09 52.02 -15.40
C THR A 542 9.42 51.56 -16.81
N VAL A 543 8.37 51.27 -17.61
CA VAL A 543 8.49 51.16 -19.06
C VAL A 543 8.78 52.58 -19.59
N ARG A 544 9.98 52.79 -20.14
CA ARG A 544 10.32 53.96 -20.98
C ARG A 544 10.02 53.63 -22.44
#